data_6e6cdbf631c62c1027bd21bf9501c29a
#
_entry.id   6e6cdbf631c62c1027bd21bf9501c29a
#
_cell.length_a   1.000
_cell.length_b   1.000
_cell.length_c   1.000
_cell.angle_alpha   90.00
_cell.angle_beta   90.00
_cell.angle_gamma   90.00
#
_symmetry.space_group_name_H-M   'P 1'
#
loop_
_entity.id
_entity.type
_entity.pdbx_description
1 polymer ?
#
loop_
_entity_poly.entity_id
_entity_poly.type
_entity_poly.pdbx_seq_one_letter_code
_entity_poly.pdbx_strand_id
1 'polypeptide(L)'
;MSYIEELGEKAKIASKKLLTLDTKTKNRALLAIADELINKKDEIKAANKIDLENGKASGLSFALLDRLELTDSRIEGMAQSLREIAAFVDPIGEILTGWNHKNGMSIAKKRVPLGVIGMIYESRPNVTIDSAGLSIKSSNAVILRGSSNAINSNIYLNKLFNKVGEKAGLPKNSVQLIEKTDRKLVKEMITLDKFIDVLIPRGGKGLKKFIIENATIPVIETGAGVCHVFVDESADIEMALPIIENAKTQRPSTCNSIETVLVHRKIAEKILPELTEMLLKDKVELRYSEEAYKIVKNTDFGHKENLKLATEEDFGAEYLDMIMSLKLVDNVEEAIEYINEHGTHHSDSIMTKNIDNAEKFLNEVDSAAVYLNVSTRFSDGGEFGFGGEIGISTQKLHARGPMGLRELTTTKYVIRGNGQIRE
;
A
#
# COMPACT_ATOMS: atom_id res chain seq x y z
N MET A 1 16.23 25.27 18.01
CA MET A 1 15.80 24.27 17.03
C MET A 1 15.15 23.13 17.80
N SER A 2 13.94 22.72 17.45
CA SER A 2 13.29 21.59 18.10
C SER A 2 13.95 20.26 17.69
N TYR A 3 13.68 19.18 18.42
CA TYR A 3 14.19 17.85 18.07
C TYR A 3 13.80 17.41 16.65
N ILE A 4 12.59 17.74 16.21
CA ILE A 4 12.09 17.39 14.87
C ILE A 4 12.75 18.27 13.80
N GLU A 5 12.96 19.56 14.06
CA GLU A 5 13.68 20.46 13.15
C GLU A 5 15.13 20.00 12.92
N GLU A 6 15.81 19.53 13.98
CA GLU A 6 17.16 18.99 13.85
C GLU A 6 17.22 17.75 12.95
N LEU A 7 16.26 16.84 13.09
CA LEU A 7 16.12 15.67 12.18
C LEU A 7 15.83 16.13 10.76
N GLY A 8 14.93 17.10 10.59
CA GLY A 8 14.58 17.67 9.28
C GLY A 8 15.75 18.28 8.55
N GLU A 9 16.56 19.10 9.23
CA GLU A 9 17.75 19.72 8.66
C GLU A 9 18.78 18.68 8.22
N LYS A 10 19.05 17.68 9.08
CA LYS A 10 19.97 16.58 8.77
C LYS A 10 19.49 15.77 7.55
N ALA A 11 18.19 15.46 7.46
CA ALA A 11 17.59 14.76 6.32
C ALA A 11 17.71 15.59 5.03
N LYS A 12 17.48 16.92 5.10
CA LYS A 12 17.59 17.80 3.93
C LYS A 12 19.04 17.90 3.42
N ILE A 13 20.03 17.85 4.30
CA ILE A 13 21.45 17.78 3.92
C ILE A 13 21.74 16.42 3.25
N ALA A 14 21.24 15.32 3.80
CA ALA A 14 21.43 13.99 3.26
C ALA A 14 20.79 13.83 1.87
N SER A 15 19.56 14.36 1.67
CA SER A 15 18.84 14.28 0.39
C SER A 15 19.62 14.94 -0.76
N LYS A 16 20.33 16.05 -0.50
CA LYS A 16 21.18 16.69 -1.50
C LYS A 16 22.36 15.81 -1.94
N LYS A 17 22.90 14.99 -1.02
CA LYS A 17 23.99 14.04 -1.33
C LYS A 17 23.46 12.80 -2.05
N LEU A 18 22.28 12.32 -1.65
CA LEU A 18 21.61 11.19 -2.31
C LEU A 18 21.25 11.48 -3.76
N LEU A 19 20.91 12.74 -4.09
CA LEU A 19 20.58 13.16 -5.47
C LEU A 19 21.67 12.81 -6.49
N THR A 20 22.94 12.81 -6.08
CA THR A 20 24.08 12.53 -6.96
C THR A 20 24.73 11.17 -6.70
N LEU A 21 24.18 10.38 -5.80
CA LEU A 21 24.71 9.05 -5.48
C LEU A 21 24.42 8.07 -6.62
N ASP A 22 25.46 7.34 -7.04
CA ASP A 22 25.34 6.38 -8.14
C ASP A 22 24.59 5.11 -7.72
N THR A 23 23.97 4.46 -8.71
CA THR A 23 23.19 3.24 -8.52
C THR A 23 24.00 2.09 -7.91
N LYS A 24 25.29 1.97 -8.28
CA LYS A 24 26.16 0.90 -7.77
C LYS A 24 26.37 1.04 -6.27
N THR A 25 26.55 2.24 -5.76
CA THR A 25 26.69 2.50 -4.33
C THR A 25 25.39 2.24 -3.58
N LYS A 26 24.23 2.67 -4.12
CA LYS A 26 22.92 2.35 -3.53
C LYS A 26 22.70 0.85 -3.44
N ASN A 27 22.92 0.12 -4.54
CA ASN A 27 22.73 -1.33 -4.59
C ASN A 27 23.67 -2.07 -3.63
N ARG A 28 24.95 -1.69 -3.58
CA ARG A 28 25.92 -2.26 -2.64
C ARG A 28 25.49 -2.08 -1.19
N ALA A 29 24.96 -0.92 -0.84
CA ALA A 29 24.48 -0.63 0.50
C ALA A 29 23.26 -1.48 0.86
N LEU A 30 22.27 -1.58 -0.03
CA LEU A 30 21.05 -2.36 0.18
C LEU A 30 21.38 -3.87 0.35
N LEU A 31 22.27 -4.41 -0.49
CA LEU A 31 22.71 -5.80 -0.40
C LEU A 31 23.46 -6.07 0.91
N ALA A 32 24.38 -5.19 1.31
CA ALA A 32 25.10 -5.31 2.58
C ALA A 32 24.16 -5.26 3.79
N ILE A 33 23.13 -4.41 3.76
CA ILE A 33 22.10 -4.33 4.80
C ILE A 33 21.28 -5.63 4.82
N ALA A 34 20.89 -6.16 3.67
CA ALA A 34 20.15 -7.41 3.58
C ALA A 34 20.94 -8.58 4.21
N ASP A 35 22.24 -8.66 3.95
CA ASP A 35 23.10 -9.69 4.54
C ASP A 35 23.24 -9.50 6.05
N GLU A 36 23.38 -8.27 6.54
CA GLU A 36 23.49 -8.00 7.97
C GLU A 36 22.17 -8.25 8.72
N LEU A 37 20.99 -8.06 8.10
CA LEU A 37 19.71 -8.48 8.69
C LEU A 37 19.70 -9.99 8.99
N ILE A 38 20.23 -10.80 8.08
CA ILE A 38 20.34 -12.25 8.28
C ILE A 38 21.36 -12.58 9.38
N ASN A 39 22.52 -11.92 9.38
CA ASN A 39 23.57 -12.15 10.36
C ASN A 39 23.15 -11.75 11.78
N LYS A 40 22.21 -10.81 11.93
CA LYS A 40 21.77 -10.23 13.19
C LYS A 40 20.35 -10.65 13.62
N LYS A 41 19.84 -11.77 13.08
CA LYS A 41 18.49 -12.27 13.40
C LYS A 41 18.21 -12.34 14.90
N ASP A 42 19.13 -12.87 15.67
CA ASP A 42 18.93 -13.06 17.12
C ASP A 42 18.88 -11.72 17.88
N GLU A 43 19.70 -10.75 17.48
CA GLU A 43 19.69 -9.42 18.07
C GLU A 43 18.41 -8.66 17.70
N ILE A 44 17.92 -8.82 16.45
CA ILE A 44 16.64 -8.26 16.00
C ILE A 44 15.49 -8.88 16.81
N LYS A 45 15.45 -10.20 16.95
CA LYS A 45 14.43 -10.89 17.76
C LYS A 45 14.48 -10.50 19.22
N ALA A 46 15.66 -10.27 19.78
CA ALA A 46 15.81 -9.80 21.16
C ALA A 46 15.20 -8.41 21.36
N ALA A 47 15.42 -7.47 20.45
CA ALA A 47 14.78 -6.16 20.47
C ALA A 47 13.25 -6.27 20.28
N ASN A 48 12.79 -7.13 19.37
CA ASN A 48 11.37 -7.37 19.11
C ASN A 48 10.66 -8.03 20.28
N LYS A 49 11.32 -8.91 21.02
CA LYS A 49 10.79 -9.55 22.22
C LYS A 49 10.37 -8.52 23.27
N ILE A 50 11.13 -7.46 23.45
CA ILE A 50 10.79 -6.36 24.38
C ILE A 50 9.47 -5.72 23.97
N ASP A 51 9.29 -5.45 22.67
CA ASP A 51 8.05 -4.87 22.14
C ASP A 51 6.85 -5.82 22.32
N LEU A 52 7.04 -7.12 22.09
CA LEU A 52 6.00 -8.13 22.29
C LEU A 52 5.59 -8.27 23.74
N GLU A 53 6.55 -8.27 24.68
CA GLU A 53 6.27 -8.33 26.13
C GLU A 53 5.50 -7.08 26.58
N ASN A 54 5.92 -5.89 26.15
CA ASN A 54 5.21 -4.64 26.42
C ASN A 54 3.81 -4.62 25.80
N GLY A 55 3.67 -5.12 24.58
CA GLY A 55 2.40 -5.25 23.87
C GLY A 55 1.41 -6.15 24.60
N LYS A 56 1.87 -7.32 25.06
CA LYS A 56 1.07 -8.25 25.88
C LYS A 56 0.65 -7.60 27.20
N ALA A 57 1.57 -6.94 27.88
CA ALA A 57 1.29 -6.26 29.15
C ALA A 57 0.29 -5.11 28.99
N SER A 58 0.28 -4.43 27.84
CA SER A 58 -0.68 -3.36 27.52
C SER A 58 -2.01 -3.85 26.92
N GLY A 59 -2.20 -5.17 26.78
CA GLY A 59 -3.46 -5.75 26.31
C GLY A 59 -3.68 -5.64 24.80
N LEU A 60 -2.62 -5.63 24.00
CA LEU A 60 -2.77 -5.69 22.53
C LEU A 60 -3.48 -6.97 22.10
N SER A 61 -4.36 -6.86 21.10
CA SER A 61 -5.04 -8.02 20.52
C SER A 61 -4.04 -8.98 19.88
N PHE A 62 -4.43 -10.25 19.75
CA PHE A 62 -3.62 -11.27 19.05
C PHE A 62 -3.20 -10.83 17.66
N ALA A 63 -4.10 -10.24 16.88
CA ALA A 63 -3.80 -9.74 15.54
C ALA A 63 -2.75 -8.61 15.53
N LEU A 64 -2.75 -7.73 16.54
CA LEU A 64 -1.74 -6.68 16.66
C LEU A 64 -0.38 -7.24 17.10
N LEU A 65 -0.38 -8.24 18.00
CA LEU A 65 0.84 -8.94 18.41
C LEU A 65 1.45 -9.72 17.23
N ASP A 66 0.64 -10.42 16.44
CA ASP A 66 1.11 -11.09 15.23
C ASP A 66 1.75 -10.11 14.24
N ARG A 67 1.11 -8.94 14.00
CA ARG A 67 1.70 -7.91 13.13
C ARG A 67 3.02 -7.34 13.64
N LEU A 68 3.21 -7.34 14.95
CA LEU A 68 4.40 -6.81 15.63
C LEU A 68 5.56 -7.80 15.60
N GLU A 69 5.28 -9.10 15.60
CA GLU A 69 6.27 -10.16 15.71
C GLU A 69 7.22 -10.22 14.51
N LEU A 70 8.53 -10.35 14.77
CA LEU A 70 9.57 -10.58 13.79
C LEU A 70 10.10 -12.01 13.92
N THR A 71 9.50 -12.95 13.18
CA THR A 71 9.98 -14.33 13.04
C THR A 71 11.19 -14.38 12.11
N ASP A 72 11.91 -15.51 12.09
CA ASP A 72 13.02 -15.72 11.16
C ASP A 72 12.59 -15.53 9.70
N SER A 73 11.43 -16.07 9.32
CA SER A 73 10.86 -15.91 7.98
C SER A 73 10.55 -14.44 7.66
N ARG A 74 10.03 -13.67 8.61
CA ARG A 74 9.75 -12.23 8.41
C ARG A 74 11.04 -11.41 8.27
N ILE A 75 12.10 -11.77 9.00
CA ILE A 75 13.44 -11.16 8.84
C ILE A 75 14.04 -11.52 7.48
N GLU A 76 13.92 -12.78 7.07
CA GLU A 76 14.32 -13.22 5.73
C GLU A 76 13.55 -12.48 4.64
N GLY A 77 12.24 -12.27 4.83
CA GLY A 77 11.42 -11.47 3.94
C GLY A 77 11.91 -10.03 3.80
N MET A 78 12.29 -9.37 4.90
CA MET A 78 12.89 -8.01 4.84
C MET A 78 14.21 -8.00 4.07
N ALA A 79 15.08 -8.98 4.28
CA ALA A 79 16.35 -9.10 3.55
C ALA A 79 16.12 -9.35 2.06
N GLN A 80 15.16 -10.21 1.73
CA GLN A 80 14.77 -10.50 0.35
C GLN A 80 14.19 -9.27 -0.35
N SER A 81 13.31 -8.52 0.32
CA SER A 81 12.78 -7.25 -0.18
C SER A 81 13.90 -6.26 -0.55
N LEU A 82 14.93 -6.11 0.29
CA LEU A 82 16.07 -5.23 -0.03
C LEU A 82 16.87 -5.75 -1.24
N ARG A 83 17.01 -7.05 -1.42
CA ARG A 83 17.71 -7.63 -2.60
C ARG A 83 16.92 -7.37 -3.88
N GLU A 84 15.60 -7.50 -3.82
CA GLU A 84 14.70 -7.20 -4.93
C GLU A 84 14.76 -5.70 -5.28
N ILE A 85 14.64 -4.81 -4.29
CA ILE A 85 14.79 -3.36 -4.49
C ILE A 85 16.14 -3.02 -5.11
N ALA A 86 17.24 -3.68 -4.68
CA ALA A 86 18.56 -3.47 -5.27
C ALA A 86 18.62 -3.90 -6.75
N ALA A 87 17.92 -4.97 -7.11
CA ALA A 87 17.89 -5.50 -8.49
C ALA A 87 17.09 -4.62 -9.46
N PHE A 88 16.12 -3.83 -8.97
CA PHE A 88 15.32 -2.96 -9.85
C PHE A 88 16.15 -1.89 -10.55
N VAL A 89 15.67 -1.51 -11.73
CA VAL A 89 16.21 -0.38 -12.46
C VAL A 89 16.05 0.90 -11.63
N ASP A 90 17.14 1.63 -11.47
CA ASP A 90 17.13 2.91 -10.79
C ASP A 90 16.33 3.94 -11.61
N PRO A 91 15.25 4.50 -11.06
CA PRO A 91 14.43 5.45 -11.80
C PRO A 91 15.09 6.83 -11.95
N ILE A 92 16.10 7.13 -11.14
CA ILE A 92 16.71 8.46 -11.12
C ILE A 92 17.55 8.71 -12.36
N GLY A 93 17.23 9.77 -13.06
CA GLY A 93 17.91 10.13 -14.29
C GLY A 93 17.22 9.67 -15.57
N GLU A 94 16.16 8.85 -15.47
CA GLU A 94 15.34 8.44 -16.62
C GLU A 94 14.82 9.68 -17.38
N ILE A 95 15.00 9.69 -18.70
CA ILE A 95 14.43 10.70 -19.59
C ILE A 95 13.08 10.17 -20.08
N LEU A 96 12.00 10.80 -19.63
CA LEU A 96 10.64 10.40 -19.98
C LEU A 96 10.26 10.85 -21.38
N THR A 97 10.68 12.06 -21.76
CA THR A 97 10.46 12.65 -23.09
C THR A 97 11.45 13.76 -23.32
N GLY A 98 11.73 14.04 -24.57
CA GLY A 98 12.61 15.15 -24.97
C GLY A 98 12.29 15.63 -26.38
N TRP A 99 12.53 16.91 -26.64
CA TRP A 99 12.31 17.55 -27.94
C TRP A 99 13.25 18.73 -28.16
N ASN A 100 13.37 19.15 -29.38
CA ASN A 100 14.06 20.38 -29.74
C ASN A 100 13.06 21.52 -29.95
N HIS A 101 13.31 22.65 -29.31
CA HIS A 101 12.55 23.86 -29.56
C HIS A 101 12.97 24.46 -30.92
N LYS A 102 12.06 25.22 -31.56
CA LYS A 102 12.31 25.82 -32.91
C LYS A 102 13.54 26.74 -32.97
N ASN A 103 14.00 27.27 -31.85
CA ASN A 103 15.20 28.08 -31.75
C ASN A 103 16.48 27.27 -31.43
N GLY A 104 16.42 25.92 -31.47
CA GLY A 104 17.58 25.05 -31.26
C GLY A 104 17.85 24.61 -29.83
N MET A 105 17.07 25.06 -28.84
CA MET A 105 17.19 24.52 -27.46
C MET A 105 16.74 23.05 -27.42
N SER A 106 17.51 22.20 -26.73
CA SER A 106 17.10 20.83 -26.39
C SER A 106 16.45 20.82 -25.02
N ILE A 107 15.24 20.27 -24.94
CA ILE A 107 14.44 20.17 -23.71
C ILE A 107 14.22 18.70 -23.39
N ALA A 108 14.50 18.29 -22.16
CA ALA A 108 14.25 16.92 -21.70
C ALA A 108 13.51 16.94 -20.37
N LYS A 109 12.50 16.08 -20.22
CA LYS A 109 11.81 15.82 -18.95
C LYS A 109 12.51 14.65 -18.25
N LYS A 110 13.21 14.94 -17.16
CA LYS A 110 14.06 13.99 -16.42
C LYS A 110 13.46 13.65 -15.06
N ARG A 111 13.50 12.38 -14.68
CA ARG A 111 13.07 11.89 -13.37
C ARG A 111 14.10 12.23 -12.28
N VAL A 112 13.61 12.71 -11.14
CA VAL A 112 14.40 13.11 -9.97
C VAL A 112 13.70 12.66 -8.68
N PRO A 113 14.41 12.52 -7.53
CA PRO A 113 13.77 12.18 -6.27
C PRO A 113 12.77 13.27 -5.81
N LEU A 114 11.83 12.89 -4.96
CA LEU A 114 10.95 13.82 -4.25
C LEU A 114 11.74 14.73 -3.29
N GLY A 115 12.72 14.16 -2.58
CA GLY A 115 13.55 14.88 -1.64
C GLY A 115 13.62 14.22 -0.27
N VAL A 116 12.91 14.75 0.72
CA VAL A 116 12.77 14.18 2.06
C VAL A 116 11.37 13.64 2.23
N ILE A 117 11.24 12.35 2.50
CA ILE A 117 9.97 11.67 2.75
C ILE A 117 9.74 11.57 4.26
N GLY A 118 8.56 11.99 4.73
CA GLY A 118 8.08 11.70 6.08
C GLY A 118 7.19 10.47 6.07
N MET A 119 7.61 9.38 6.72
CA MET A 119 6.86 8.13 6.77
C MET A 119 6.28 7.90 8.17
N ILE A 120 4.96 7.85 8.29
CA ILE A 120 4.26 7.63 9.57
C ILE A 120 3.52 6.30 9.49
N TYR A 121 3.88 5.32 10.36
CA TYR A 121 3.34 3.96 10.27
C TYR A 121 3.03 3.35 11.64
N GLU A 122 2.13 2.36 11.62
CA GLU A 122 1.69 1.62 12.80
C GLU A 122 2.35 0.24 12.86
N SER A 123 2.35 -0.36 14.00
CA SER A 123 2.70 -1.73 14.47
C SER A 123 3.23 -2.76 13.45
N ARG A 124 4.13 -2.35 12.53
CA ARG A 124 4.74 -3.22 11.53
C ARG A 124 6.24 -2.88 11.39
N PRO A 125 7.12 -3.52 12.17
CA PRO A 125 8.56 -3.20 12.16
C PRO A 125 9.24 -3.36 10.79
N ASN A 126 8.76 -4.28 9.93
CA ASN A 126 9.27 -4.45 8.57
C ASN A 126 9.17 -3.18 7.72
N VAL A 127 8.16 -2.34 7.97
CA VAL A 127 7.98 -1.06 7.24
C VAL A 127 9.19 -0.14 7.41
N THR A 128 9.91 -0.23 8.54
CA THR A 128 11.17 0.50 8.75
C THR A 128 12.20 0.19 7.65
N ILE A 129 12.37 -1.09 7.33
CA ILE A 129 13.34 -1.56 6.34
C ILE A 129 12.85 -1.33 4.91
N ASP A 130 11.59 -1.66 4.62
CA ASP A 130 11.02 -1.52 3.28
C ASP A 130 10.99 -0.04 2.85
N SER A 131 10.52 0.85 3.74
CA SER A 131 10.48 2.30 3.47
C SER A 131 11.88 2.90 3.32
N ALA A 132 12.85 2.47 4.14
CA ALA A 132 14.23 2.91 4.01
C ALA A 132 14.84 2.44 2.69
N GLY A 133 14.66 1.17 2.32
CA GLY A 133 15.18 0.59 1.09
C GLY A 133 14.66 1.29 -0.16
N LEU A 134 13.34 1.46 -0.25
CA LEU A 134 12.68 2.16 -1.37
C LEU A 134 13.10 3.63 -1.45
N SER A 135 13.22 4.32 -0.30
CA SER A 135 13.67 5.72 -0.26
C SER A 135 15.11 5.87 -0.75
N ILE A 136 16.03 5.03 -0.28
CA ILE A 136 17.43 5.06 -0.72
C ILE A 136 17.56 4.74 -2.21
N LYS A 137 16.87 3.72 -2.69
CA LYS A 137 16.93 3.35 -4.12
C LYS A 137 16.41 4.46 -5.02
N SER A 138 15.37 5.17 -4.61
CA SER A 138 14.81 6.34 -5.30
C SER A 138 15.52 7.67 -4.94
N SER A 139 16.69 7.61 -4.28
CA SER A 139 17.52 8.77 -3.89
C SER A 139 16.85 9.77 -2.94
N ASN A 140 15.87 9.35 -2.17
CA ASN A 140 15.23 10.16 -1.13
C ASN A 140 15.89 9.94 0.23
N ALA A 141 15.98 10.98 1.04
CA ALA A 141 16.11 10.81 2.48
C ALA A 141 14.75 10.54 3.11
N VAL A 142 14.71 9.83 4.24
CA VAL A 142 13.47 9.50 4.91
C VAL A 142 13.55 9.75 6.42
N ILE A 143 12.47 10.32 6.97
CA ILE A 143 12.24 10.43 8.41
C ILE A 143 11.09 9.50 8.77
N LEU A 144 11.39 8.49 9.57
CA LEU A 144 10.48 7.42 9.98
C LEU A 144 9.84 7.76 11.33
N ARG A 145 8.53 7.56 11.45
CA ARG A 145 7.77 7.64 12.70
C ARG A 145 6.90 6.41 12.84
N GLY A 146 7.44 5.39 13.54
CA GLY A 146 6.72 4.17 13.85
C GLY A 146 5.86 4.28 15.10
N SER A 147 5.01 3.26 15.34
CA SER A 147 4.24 3.13 16.58
C SER A 147 5.15 2.97 17.80
N SER A 148 4.67 3.46 18.96
CA SER A 148 5.31 3.20 20.26
C SER A 148 5.38 1.71 20.59
N ASN A 149 4.46 0.91 20.06
CA ASN A 149 4.41 -0.55 20.30
C ASN A 149 5.59 -1.30 19.65
N ALA A 150 6.24 -0.71 18.63
CA ALA A 150 7.34 -1.31 17.88
C ALA A 150 8.67 -0.54 18.06
N ILE A 151 8.77 0.31 19.07
CA ILE A 151 9.86 1.29 19.16
C ILE A 151 11.24 0.64 19.31
N ASN A 152 11.37 -0.43 20.08
CA ASN A 152 12.65 -1.11 20.28
C ASN A 152 13.13 -1.79 19.00
N SER A 153 12.23 -2.49 18.31
CA SER A 153 12.49 -3.09 16.98
C SER A 153 12.89 -2.01 15.97
N ASN A 154 12.12 -0.92 15.88
CA ASN A 154 12.38 0.16 14.93
C ASN A 154 13.73 0.84 15.18
N ILE A 155 14.10 1.10 16.44
CA ILE A 155 15.40 1.68 16.82
C ILE A 155 16.53 0.73 16.41
N TYR A 156 16.42 -0.57 16.70
CA TYR A 156 17.45 -1.53 16.35
C TYR A 156 17.65 -1.62 14.82
N LEU A 157 16.54 -1.80 14.08
CA LEU A 157 16.56 -1.89 12.62
C LEU A 157 17.12 -0.62 11.97
N ASN A 158 16.71 0.57 12.44
CA ASN A 158 17.23 1.84 11.93
C ASN A 158 18.73 2.01 12.20
N LYS A 159 19.21 1.64 13.40
CA LYS A 159 20.65 1.69 13.74
C LYS A 159 21.45 0.71 12.88
N LEU A 160 20.97 -0.51 12.66
CA LEU A 160 21.59 -1.50 11.78
C LEU A 160 21.68 -0.96 10.36
N PHE A 161 20.56 -0.46 9.82
CA PHE A 161 20.48 0.09 8.46
C PHE A 161 21.51 1.19 8.24
N ASN A 162 21.55 2.19 9.14
CA ASN A 162 22.49 3.29 9.02
C ASN A 162 23.94 2.87 9.18
N LYS A 163 24.27 2.06 10.19
CA LYS A 163 25.65 1.58 10.46
C LYS A 163 26.24 0.85 9.25
N VAL A 164 25.47 -0.02 8.62
CA VAL A 164 25.91 -0.81 7.47
C VAL A 164 25.90 0.04 6.20
N GLY A 165 24.83 0.79 6.00
CA GLY A 165 24.65 1.67 4.84
C GLY A 165 25.76 2.74 4.72
N GLU A 166 26.10 3.41 5.82
CA GLU A 166 27.19 4.39 5.86
C GLU A 166 28.54 3.78 5.52
N LYS A 167 28.83 2.57 6.04
CA LYS A 167 30.05 1.83 5.66
C LYS A 167 30.10 1.48 4.18
N ALA A 168 28.94 1.23 3.58
CA ALA A 168 28.81 0.93 2.16
C ALA A 168 28.76 2.18 1.27
N GLY A 169 28.76 3.39 1.84
CA GLY A 169 28.86 4.67 1.13
C GLY A 169 27.58 5.50 1.10
N LEU A 170 26.55 5.14 1.86
CA LEU A 170 25.39 6.03 2.02
C LEU A 170 25.76 7.30 2.82
N PRO A 171 25.21 8.44 2.47
CA PRO A 171 25.37 9.65 3.28
C PRO A 171 24.78 9.46 4.68
N LYS A 172 25.47 10.00 5.69
CA LYS A 172 24.91 10.03 7.06
C LYS A 172 23.56 10.71 7.09
N ASN A 173 22.69 10.23 7.98
CA ASN A 173 21.32 10.74 8.18
C ASN A 173 20.39 10.59 6.97
N SER A 174 20.69 9.68 6.05
CA SER A 174 19.79 9.35 4.94
C SER A 174 18.48 8.71 5.40
N VAL A 175 18.54 7.91 6.48
CA VAL A 175 17.39 7.28 7.11
C VAL A 175 17.38 7.66 8.58
N GLN A 176 16.36 8.37 9.02
CA GLN A 176 16.24 8.82 10.40
C GLN A 176 14.96 8.27 11.02
N LEU A 177 14.99 8.04 12.32
CA LEU A 177 13.84 7.58 13.10
C LEU A 177 13.55 8.57 14.23
N ILE A 178 12.29 8.93 14.41
CA ILE A 178 11.83 9.62 15.59
C ILE A 178 11.74 8.59 16.72
N GLU A 179 12.76 8.57 17.59
CA GLU A 179 12.88 7.59 18.68
C GLU A 179 11.98 7.90 19.88
N LYS A 180 11.50 9.15 20.00
CA LYS A 180 10.61 9.59 21.08
C LYS A 180 9.15 9.23 20.74
N THR A 181 8.41 8.73 21.70
CA THR A 181 7.03 8.22 21.52
C THR A 181 5.94 9.27 21.68
N ASP A 182 6.25 10.51 22.07
CA ASP A 182 5.27 11.58 22.25
C ASP A 182 4.48 11.85 20.96
N ARG A 183 3.15 11.83 21.08
CA ARG A 183 2.23 12.11 19.97
C ARG A 183 2.32 13.54 19.44
N LYS A 184 2.78 14.51 20.26
CA LYS A 184 3.00 15.89 19.81
C LYS A 184 4.01 15.97 18.68
N LEU A 185 5.01 15.08 18.66
CA LEU A 185 6.01 15.01 17.59
C LEU A 185 5.43 14.64 16.22
N VAL A 186 4.30 13.94 16.18
CA VAL A 186 3.59 13.69 14.92
C VAL A 186 3.04 15.00 14.37
N LYS A 187 2.43 15.84 15.23
CA LYS A 187 1.90 17.15 14.81
C LYS A 187 3.02 18.09 14.35
N GLU A 188 4.16 18.09 15.03
CA GLU A 188 5.34 18.86 14.60
C GLU A 188 5.87 18.36 13.25
N MET A 189 5.94 17.03 13.08
CA MET A 189 6.44 16.40 11.83
C MET A 189 5.59 16.75 10.62
N ILE A 190 4.26 16.69 10.73
CA ILE A 190 3.34 16.89 9.60
C ILE A 190 3.20 18.35 9.17
N THR A 191 3.78 19.28 9.94
CA THR A 191 3.83 20.71 9.64
C THR A 191 5.25 21.20 9.35
N LEU A 192 6.23 20.30 9.20
CA LEU A 192 7.64 20.62 8.98
C LEU A 192 7.97 20.80 7.49
N ASP A 193 7.16 21.57 6.76
CA ASP A 193 7.23 21.81 5.31
C ASP A 193 8.57 22.41 4.82
N LYS A 194 9.26 23.10 5.70
CA LYS A 194 10.62 23.61 5.42
C LYS A 194 11.63 22.51 5.10
N PHE A 195 11.45 21.30 5.63
CA PHE A 195 12.41 20.21 5.55
C PHE A 195 11.87 18.94 4.90
N ILE A 196 10.59 18.65 5.06
CA ILE A 196 9.93 17.46 4.51
C ILE A 196 9.15 17.85 3.27
N ASP A 197 9.38 17.12 2.17
CA ASP A 197 8.77 17.42 0.88
C ASP A 197 7.43 16.70 0.67
N VAL A 198 7.24 15.53 1.32
CA VAL A 198 6.01 14.73 1.22
C VAL A 198 5.84 13.83 2.44
N LEU A 199 4.59 13.56 2.81
CA LEU A 199 4.20 12.61 3.86
C LEU A 199 3.52 11.37 3.25
N ILE A 200 3.82 10.20 3.82
CA ILE A 200 3.17 8.93 3.46
C ILE A 200 2.68 8.26 4.75
N PRO A 201 1.39 8.36 5.08
CA PRO A 201 0.82 7.67 6.23
C PRO A 201 0.49 6.21 5.92
N ARG A 202 0.88 5.29 6.83
CA ARG A 202 0.59 3.84 6.78
C ARG A 202 -0.04 3.39 8.10
N GLY A 203 -1.34 3.54 8.23
CA GLY A 203 -2.05 3.20 9.47
C GLY A 203 -3.56 3.18 9.30
N GLY A 204 -4.28 3.04 10.41
CA GLY A 204 -5.73 3.02 10.43
C GLY A 204 -6.38 4.35 10.01
N LYS A 205 -7.70 4.29 9.74
CA LYS A 205 -8.51 5.43 9.27
C LYS A 205 -8.31 6.69 10.13
N GLY A 206 -8.24 6.56 11.46
CA GLY A 206 -8.08 7.69 12.37
C GLY A 206 -6.76 8.43 12.23
N LEU A 207 -5.63 7.70 12.09
CA LEU A 207 -4.32 8.32 11.86
C LEU A 207 -4.26 9.03 10.50
N LYS A 208 -4.77 8.40 9.45
CA LYS A 208 -4.80 8.99 8.10
C LYS A 208 -5.64 10.26 8.08
N LYS A 209 -6.85 10.21 8.61
CA LYS A 209 -7.74 11.37 8.71
C LYS A 209 -7.06 12.53 9.46
N PHE A 210 -6.46 12.24 10.63
CA PHE A 210 -5.75 13.25 11.40
C PHE A 210 -4.62 13.92 10.59
N ILE A 211 -3.81 13.14 9.84
CA ILE A 211 -2.72 13.68 9.05
C ILE A 211 -3.26 14.52 7.90
N ILE A 212 -4.26 14.05 7.16
CA ILE A 212 -4.85 14.77 6.03
C ILE A 212 -5.45 16.12 6.46
N GLU A 213 -6.14 16.15 7.59
CA GLU A 213 -6.79 17.36 8.11
C GLU A 213 -5.82 18.39 8.71
N ASN A 214 -4.62 17.96 9.15
CA ASN A 214 -3.72 18.83 9.92
C ASN A 214 -2.33 19.05 9.26
N ALA A 215 -1.99 18.34 8.19
CA ALA A 215 -0.70 18.52 7.53
C ALA A 215 -0.67 19.80 6.70
N THR A 216 0.49 20.50 6.75
CA THR A 216 0.83 21.56 5.78
C THR A 216 1.70 21.04 4.64
N ILE A 217 2.21 19.82 4.76
CA ILE A 217 3.03 19.12 3.78
C ILE A 217 2.10 18.30 2.88
N PRO A 218 2.35 18.20 1.55
CA PRO A 218 1.63 17.30 0.67
C PRO A 218 1.61 15.86 1.20
N VAL A 219 0.45 15.21 1.19
CA VAL A 219 0.27 13.84 1.67
C VAL A 219 -0.04 12.93 0.49
N ILE A 220 0.72 11.84 0.35
CA ILE A 220 0.35 10.74 -0.53
C ILE A 220 -0.42 9.72 0.32
N GLU A 221 -1.72 9.70 0.13
CA GLU A 221 -2.62 8.88 0.94
C GLU A 221 -2.57 7.41 0.50
N THR A 222 -2.47 6.49 1.47
CA THR A 222 -2.72 5.08 1.22
C THR A 222 -4.19 4.77 1.51
N GLY A 223 -4.91 4.27 0.50
CA GLY A 223 -6.36 4.06 0.59
C GLY A 223 -6.79 3.03 1.65
N ALA A 224 -8.05 3.10 2.07
CA ALA A 224 -8.80 1.98 2.60
C ALA A 224 -9.30 1.15 1.40
N GLY A 225 -9.57 -0.13 1.59
CA GLY A 225 -9.99 -1.02 0.52
C GLY A 225 -11.40 -1.57 0.71
N VAL A 226 -12.42 -0.83 0.30
CA VAL A 226 -13.75 -1.41 0.06
C VAL A 226 -13.78 -1.86 -1.40
N CYS A 227 -13.37 -3.11 -1.61
CA CYS A 227 -13.20 -3.70 -2.94
C CYS A 227 -14.41 -4.57 -3.30
N HIS A 228 -14.73 -4.64 -4.60
CA HIS A 228 -15.90 -5.37 -5.09
C HIS A 228 -15.54 -6.37 -6.19
N VAL A 229 -16.37 -7.42 -6.28
CA VAL A 229 -16.47 -8.28 -7.46
C VAL A 229 -17.90 -8.19 -7.97
N PHE A 230 -18.07 -7.82 -9.23
CA PHE A 230 -19.35 -7.92 -9.92
C PHE A 230 -19.40 -9.17 -10.79
N VAL A 231 -20.43 -9.99 -10.59
CA VAL A 231 -20.69 -11.19 -11.39
C VAL A 231 -21.83 -10.89 -12.36
N ASP A 232 -21.49 -10.66 -13.61
CA ASP A 232 -22.39 -10.32 -14.71
C ASP A 232 -23.24 -11.53 -15.15
N GLU A 233 -24.38 -11.30 -15.84
CA GLU A 233 -25.26 -12.35 -16.32
C GLU A 233 -24.56 -13.38 -17.22
N SER A 234 -23.52 -12.96 -17.94
CA SER A 234 -22.74 -13.79 -18.85
C SER A 234 -21.53 -14.48 -18.22
N ALA A 235 -21.34 -14.33 -16.92
CA ALA A 235 -20.19 -14.86 -16.22
C ALA A 235 -20.06 -16.38 -16.35
N ASP A 236 -18.82 -16.85 -16.44
CA ASP A 236 -18.48 -18.25 -16.23
C ASP A 236 -18.46 -18.55 -14.73
N ILE A 237 -19.46 -19.29 -14.25
CA ILE A 237 -19.63 -19.56 -12.82
C ILE A 237 -18.47 -20.40 -12.28
N GLU A 238 -18.01 -21.42 -13.04
CA GLU A 238 -16.90 -22.28 -12.63
C GLU A 238 -15.58 -21.48 -12.47
N MET A 239 -15.40 -20.42 -13.26
CA MET A 239 -14.28 -19.49 -13.14
C MET A 239 -14.51 -18.47 -12.02
N ALA A 240 -15.72 -17.95 -11.88
CA ALA A 240 -16.01 -16.85 -10.94
C ALA A 240 -15.88 -17.29 -9.46
N LEU A 241 -16.36 -18.51 -9.13
CA LEU A 241 -16.35 -19.01 -7.75
C LEU A 241 -14.95 -19.03 -7.12
N PRO A 242 -13.93 -19.70 -7.70
CA PRO A 242 -12.59 -19.71 -7.10
C PRO A 242 -11.92 -18.32 -7.09
N ILE A 243 -12.28 -17.42 -8.00
CA ILE A 243 -11.78 -16.04 -7.97
C ILE A 243 -12.34 -15.29 -6.76
N ILE A 244 -13.65 -15.41 -6.49
CA ILE A 244 -14.30 -14.76 -5.34
C ILE A 244 -13.76 -15.34 -4.03
N GLU A 245 -13.66 -16.67 -3.92
CA GLU A 245 -13.07 -17.34 -2.75
C GLU A 245 -11.65 -16.82 -2.48
N ASN A 246 -10.78 -16.86 -3.48
CA ASN A 246 -9.42 -16.33 -3.38
C ASN A 246 -9.41 -14.84 -2.99
N ALA A 247 -10.26 -14.03 -3.60
CA ALA A 247 -10.33 -12.60 -3.35
C ALA A 247 -10.71 -12.26 -1.91
N LYS A 248 -11.46 -13.15 -1.21
CA LYS A 248 -11.83 -12.98 0.20
C LYS A 248 -10.91 -13.72 1.15
N THR A 249 -10.61 -15.00 0.90
CA THR A 249 -10.06 -15.91 1.92
C THR A 249 -8.53 -15.96 1.95
N GLN A 250 -7.84 -15.66 0.85
CA GLN A 250 -6.39 -15.78 0.73
C GLN A 250 -5.67 -14.91 1.78
N ARG A 251 -6.17 -13.67 2.02
CA ARG A 251 -5.65 -12.79 3.08
C ARG A 251 -6.68 -11.69 3.41
N PRO A 252 -7.68 -11.96 4.24
CA PRO A 252 -8.83 -11.05 4.46
C PRO A 252 -8.45 -9.72 5.08
N SER A 253 -7.32 -9.64 5.80
CA SER A 253 -6.87 -8.43 6.49
C SER A 253 -6.09 -7.43 5.61
N THR A 254 -6.15 -7.57 4.28
CA THR A 254 -5.49 -6.66 3.33
C THR A 254 -6.49 -5.78 2.60
N CYS A 255 -6.05 -4.57 2.20
CA CYS A 255 -6.91 -3.57 1.58
C CYS A 255 -7.45 -3.95 0.19
N ASN A 256 -6.87 -4.95 -0.48
CA ASN A 256 -7.33 -5.46 -1.77
C ASN A 256 -8.14 -6.77 -1.66
N SER A 257 -8.47 -7.22 -0.43
CA SER A 257 -9.48 -8.25 -0.20
C SER A 257 -10.85 -7.68 -0.53
N ILE A 258 -11.73 -8.49 -1.15
CA ILE A 258 -13.09 -8.01 -1.43
C ILE A 258 -13.93 -7.90 -0.16
N GLU A 259 -14.80 -6.92 -0.15
CA GLU A 259 -15.74 -6.69 0.94
C GLU A 259 -17.19 -6.89 0.49
N THR A 260 -17.47 -6.73 -0.82
CA THR A 260 -18.81 -6.93 -1.37
C THR A 260 -18.76 -7.68 -2.71
N VAL A 261 -19.67 -8.63 -2.89
CA VAL A 261 -19.97 -9.24 -4.19
C VAL A 261 -21.32 -8.72 -4.68
N LEU A 262 -21.31 -8.14 -5.87
CA LEU A 262 -22.51 -7.77 -6.61
C LEU A 262 -22.84 -8.89 -7.58
N VAL A 263 -24.08 -9.37 -7.60
CA VAL A 263 -24.51 -10.47 -8.47
C VAL A 263 -25.64 -9.98 -9.36
N HIS A 264 -25.48 -10.18 -10.66
CA HIS A 264 -26.55 -9.90 -11.61
C HIS A 264 -27.79 -10.77 -11.31
N ARG A 265 -28.95 -10.13 -11.18
CA ARG A 265 -30.22 -10.77 -10.76
C ARG A 265 -30.56 -12.04 -11.55
N LYS A 266 -30.30 -12.05 -12.86
CA LYS A 266 -30.64 -13.17 -13.74
C LYS A 266 -29.91 -14.47 -13.43
N ILE A 267 -28.71 -14.41 -12.84
CA ILE A 267 -27.91 -15.60 -12.51
C ILE A 267 -27.88 -15.90 -11.02
N ALA A 268 -28.51 -15.03 -10.20
CA ALA A 268 -28.44 -15.11 -8.75
C ALA A 268 -28.91 -16.48 -8.20
N GLU A 269 -30.02 -17.01 -8.70
CA GLU A 269 -30.56 -18.34 -8.26
C GLU A 269 -29.60 -19.48 -8.58
N LYS A 270 -28.75 -19.31 -9.60
CA LYS A 270 -27.78 -20.33 -10.01
C LYS A 270 -26.50 -20.27 -9.22
N ILE A 271 -25.95 -19.04 -8.99
CA ILE A 271 -24.62 -18.89 -8.39
C ILE A 271 -24.66 -18.77 -6.85
N LEU A 272 -25.68 -18.10 -6.27
CA LEU A 272 -25.67 -17.82 -4.83
C LEU A 272 -25.67 -19.08 -3.94
N PRO A 273 -26.40 -20.17 -4.25
CA PRO A 273 -26.35 -21.38 -3.42
C PRO A 273 -24.93 -21.97 -3.35
N GLU A 274 -24.26 -22.12 -4.49
CA GLU A 274 -22.91 -22.70 -4.58
C GLU A 274 -21.86 -21.79 -3.94
N LEU A 275 -21.91 -20.49 -4.22
CA LEU A 275 -21.05 -19.48 -3.61
C LEU A 275 -21.20 -19.44 -2.08
N THR A 276 -22.46 -19.51 -1.61
CA THR A 276 -22.76 -19.54 -0.17
C THR A 276 -22.15 -20.77 0.49
N GLU A 277 -22.37 -21.94 -0.06
CA GLU A 277 -21.84 -23.20 0.48
C GLU A 277 -20.30 -23.18 0.55
N MET A 278 -19.65 -22.72 -0.50
CA MET A 278 -18.20 -22.61 -0.59
C MET A 278 -17.63 -21.69 0.50
N LEU A 279 -18.15 -20.48 0.60
CA LEU A 279 -17.64 -19.48 1.55
C LEU A 279 -17.97 -19.82 3.01
N LEU A 280 -19.09 -20.46 3.29
CA LEU A 280 -19.42 -20.96 4.63
C LEU A 280 -18.47 -22.09 5.08
N LYS A 281 -18.01 -22.96 4.18
CA LYS A 281 -16.95 -23.95 4.47
C LYS A 281 -15.66 -23.29 4.91
N ASP A 282 -15.33 -22.13 4.35
CA ASP A 282 -14.18 -21.30 4.75
C ASP A 282 -14.46 -20.45 5.99
N LYS A 283 -15.63 -20.58 6.61
CA LYS A 283 -16.06 -19.83 7.79
C LYS A 283 -16.21 -18.33 7.57
N VAL A 284 -16.52 -17.90 6.35
CA VAL A 284 -16.85 -16.52 6.05
C VAL A 284 -18.23 -16.19 6.58
N GLU A 285 -18.38 -15.07 7.32
CA GLU A 285 -19.68 -14.51 7.65
C GLU A 285 -20.22 -13.77 6.43
N LEU A 286 -21.40 -14.16 5.97
CA LEU A 286 -22.03 -13.65 4.76
C LEU A 286 -23.22 -12.75 5.12
N ARG A 287 -23.17 -11.49 4.70
CA ARG A 287 -24.20 -10.48 4.93
C ARG A 287 -24.93 -10.16 3.64
N TYR A 288 -26.15 -10.60 3.52
CA TYR A 288 -26.95 -10.53 2.31
C TYR A 288 -27.91 -9.34 2.30
N SER A 289 -28.02 -8.66 1.17
CA SER A 289 -29.21 -7.81 0.93
C SER A 289 -30.49 -8.63 1.06
N GLU A 290 -31.60 -8.00 1.41
CA GLU A 290 -32.88 -8.68 1.67
C GLU A 290 -33.30 -9.58 0.52
N GLU A 291 -33.10 -9.12 -0.72
CA GLU A 291 -33.46 -9.88 -1.93
C GLU A 291 -32.55 -11.09 -2.16
N ALA A 292 -31.23 -10.90 -2.00
CA ALA A 292 -30.27 -12.00 -2.13
C ALA A 292 -30.47 -13.05 -1.01
N TYR A 293 -30.80 -12.61 0.20
CA TYR A 293 -31.09 -13.51 1.33
C TYR A 293 -32.29 -14.41 1.06
N LYS A 294 -33.36 -13.91 0.38
CA LYS A 294 -34.55 -14.71 0.03
C LYS A 294 -34.22 -15.93 -0.82
N ILE A 295 -33.16 -15.87 -1.63
CA ILE A 295 -32.73 -16.98 -2.49
C ILE A 295 -32.10 -18.13 -1.67
N VAL A 296 -31.26 -17.76 -0.68
CA VAL A 296 -30.43 -18.72 0.07
C VAL A 296 -31.03 -19.21 1.39
N LYS A 297 -31.92 -18.44 2.01
CA LYS A 297 -32.44 -18.68 3.39
C LYS A 297 -33.02 -20.04 3.65
N ASN A 298 -33.63 -20.69 2.64
CA ASN A 298 -34.31 -21.97 2.77
C ASN A 298 -33.42 -23.18 2.44
N THR A 299 -32.22 -22.95 1.91
CA THR A 299 -31.26 -24.01 1.60
C THR A 299 -30.59 -24.49 2.91
N ASP A 300 -30.38 -25.80 2.99
CA ASP A 300 -29.76 -26.41 4.16
C ASP A 300 -28.23 -26.38 4.01
N PHE A 301 -27.61 -25.27 4.47
CA PHE A 301 -26.16 -25.11 4.52
C PHE A 301 -25.63 -25.54 5.88
N GLY A 302 -24.38 -26.02 5.90
CA GLY A 302 -23.58 -26.02 7.13
C GLY A 302 -23.27 -24.59 7.59
N HIS A 303 -23.06 -24.37 8.88
CA HIS A 303 -22.66 -23.06 9.45
C HIS A 303 -23.65 -21.90 9.18
N LYS A 304 -24.97 -22.20 9.25
CA LYS A 304 -26.03 -21.18 9.07
C LYS A 304 -25.94 -19.97 9.99
N GLU A 305 -25.27 -20.09 11.13
CA GLU A 305 -24.99 -18.99 12.06
C GLU A 305 -24.19 -17.85 11.43
N ASN A 306 -23.42 -18.13 10.38
CA ASN A 306 -22.65 -17.16 9.61
C ASN A 306 -23.45 -16.50 8.48
N LEU A 307 -24.72 -16.85 8.30
CA LEU A 307 -25.59 -16.30 7.26
C LEU A 307 -26.50 -15.24 7.86
N LYS A 308 -26.29 -13.96 7.50
CA LYS A 308 -26.96 -12.81 8.11
C LYS A 308 -27.61 -11.90 7.08
N LEU A 309 -28.56 -11.10 7.52
CA LEU A 309 -29.03 -9.94 6.75
C LEU A 309 -28.05 -8.79 6.91
N ALA A 310 -27.74 -8.12 5.81
CA ALA A 310 -26.95 -6.91 5.80
C ALA A 310 -27.77 -5.70 6.29
N THR A 311 -27.06 -4.74 6.86
CA THR A 311 -27.54 -3.39 7.12
C THR A 311 -26.99 -2.42 6.07
N GLU A 312 -27.50 -1.21 5.98
CA GLU A 312 -26.96 -0.20 5.05
C GLU A 312 -25.47 0.11 5.30
N GLU A 313 -25.01 0.00 6.55
CA GLU A 313 -23.60 0.24 6.91
C GLU A 313 -22.66 -0.84 6.34
N ASP A 314 -23.18 -2.04 6.07
CA ASP A 314 -22.40 -3.14 5.51
C ASP A 314 -21.95 -2.89 4.08
N PHE A 315 -22.72 -2.13 3.31
CA PHE A 315 -22.48 -1.90 1.90
C PHE A 315 -21.38 -0.86 1.58
N GLY A 316 -20.73 -0.31 2.57
CA GLY A 316 -19.54 0.55 2.43
C GLY A 316 -18.48 0.22 3.48
N ALA A 317 -18.59 -0.96 4.11
CA ALA A 317 -17.72 -1.38 5.17
C ALA A 317 -16.43 -2.03 4.65
N GLU A 318 -15.29 -1.63 5.21
CA GLU A 318 -14.03 -2.34 5.11
C GLU A 318 -13.89 -3.23 6.36
N TYR A 319 -14.24 -4.52 6.23
CA TYR A 319 -14.25 -5.45 7.37
C TYR A 319 -12.84 -5.87 7.80
N LEU A 320 -11.93 -6.07 6.84
CA LEU A 320 -10.58 -6.62 7.07
C LEU A 320 -10.59 -7.97 7.81
N ASP A 321 -11.65 -8.74 7.65
CA ASP A 321 -11.93 -9.99 8.35
C ASP A 321 -12.66 -10.96 7.41
N MET A 322 -12.92 -12.17 7.88
CA MET A 322 -13.73 -13.20 7.19
C MET A 322 -15.22 -12.84 7.19
N ILE A 323 -15.53 -11.65 6.71
CA ILE A 323 -16.89 -11.11 6.58
C ILE A 323 -17.03 -10.54 5.17
N MET A 324 -18.17 -10.75 4.51
CA MET A 324 -18.41 -10.24 3.17
C MET A 324 -19.90 -9.96 2.94
N SER A 325 -20.20 -8.89 2.21
CA SER A 325 -21.56 -8.54 1.82
C SER A 325 -21.90 -9.04 0.42
N LEU A 326 -23.19 -9.35 0.18
CA LEU A 326 -23.71 -9.78 -1.12
C LEU A 326 -24.98 -8.99 -1.45
N LYS A 327 -25.03 -8.44 -2.67
CA LYS A 327 -26.14 -7.63 -3.16
C LYS A 327 -26.48 -7.99 -4.60
N LEU A 328 -27.77 -7.94 -4.94
CA LEU A 328 -28.24 -8.07 -6.33
C LEU A 328 -28.21 -6.73 -7.04
N VAL A 329 -27.89 -6.79 -8.32
CA VAL A 329 -27.97 -5.67 -9.26
C VAL A 329 -28.62 -6.11 -10.57
N ASP A 330 -29.25 -5.20 -11.30
CA ASP A 330 -30.01 -5.50 -12.50
C ASP A 330 -29.18 -5.50 -13.79
N ASN A 331 -28.03 -4.79 -13.78
CA ASN A 331 -27.17 -4.63 -14.96
C ASN A 331 -25.77 -4.12 -14.55
N VAL A 332 -24.90 -3.98 -15.55
CA VAL A 332 -23.53 -3.48 -15.36
C VAL A 332 -23.50 -2.01 -14.95
N GLU A 333 -24.46 -1.21 -15.41
CA GLU A 333 -24.59 0.22 -15.07
C GLU A 333 -24.82 0.40 -13.57
N GLU A 334 -25.77 -0.33 -13.01
CA GLU A 334 -26.06 -0.30 -11.57
C GLU A 334 -24.86 -0.77 -10.74
N ALA A 335 -24.15 -1.80 -11.22
CA ALA A 335 -22.93 -2.27 -10.55
C ALA A 335 -21.84 -1.18 -10.54
N ILE A 336 -21.61 -0.49 -11.65
CA ILE A 336 -20.64 0.60 -11.77
C ILE A 336 -21.02 1.77 -10.85
N GLU A 337 -22.29 2.20 -10.88
CA GLU A 337 -22.78 3.28 -10.02
C GLU A 337 -22.59 2.93 -8.54
N TYR A 338 -22.97 1.73 -8.15
CA TYR A 338 -22.80 1.21 -6.78
C TYR A 338 -21.33 1.24 -6.34
N ILE A 339 -20.42 0.69 -7.17
CA ILE A 339 -19.00 0.64 -6.87
C ILE A 339 -18.40 2.05 -6.73
N ASN A 340 -18.77 2.97 -7.62
CA ASN A 340 -18.28 4.35 -7.58
C ASN A 340 -18.79 5.13 -6.37
N GLU A 341 -20.00 4.81 -5.86
CA GLU A 341 -20.60 5.46 -4.69
C GLU A 341 -20.10 4.87 -3.35
N HIS A 342 -20.07 3.53 -3.24
CA HIS A 342 -19.79 2.83 -1.98
C HIS A 342 -18.33 2.38 -1.85
N GLY A 343 -17.59 2.30 -2.94
CA GLY A 343 -16.19 1.91 -2.97
C GLY A 343 -15.25 3.00 -2.46
N THR A 344 -14.00 2.62 -2.31
CA THR A 344 -12.90 3.53 -1.92
C THR A 344 -11.93 3.77 -3.07
N HIS A 345 -12.32 3.47 -4.29
CA HIS A 345 -11.51 3.61 -5.50
C HIS A 345 -10.22 2.77 -5.47
N HIS A 346 -10.26 1.60 -4.83
CA HIS A 346 -9.05 0.79 -4.64
C HIS A 346 -8.90 -0.27 -5.74
N SER A 347 -9.69 -1.35 -5.68
CA SER A 347 -9.56 -2.50 -6.60
C SER A 347 -10.90 -3.17 -6.79
N ASP A 348 -11.38 -3.21 -8.03
CA ASP A 348 -12.69 -3.78 -8.35
C ASP A 348 -12.61 -4.66 -9.59
N SER A 349 -13.39 -5.74 -9.62
CA SER A 349 -13.33 -6.75 -10.67
C SER A 349 -14.71 -7.06 -11.22
N ILE A 350 -14.80 -7.34 -12.53
CA ILE A 350 -15.97 -7.91 -13.18
C ILE A 350 -15.69 -9.33 -13.67
N MET A 351 -16.63 -10.23 -13.43
CA MET A 351 -16.67 -11.57 -14.00
C MET A 351 -17.69 -11.58 -15.16
N THR A 352 -17.23 -11.69 -16.40
CA THR A 352 -18.10 -11.62 -17.58
C THR A 352 -17.47 -12.27 -18.82
N LYS A 353 -18.31 -12.76 -19.73
CA LYS A 353 -17.96 -13.14 -21.11
C LYS A 353 -18.48 -12.11 -22.15
N ASN A 354 -19.25 -11.12 -21.71
CA ASN A 354 -19.75 -10.05 -22.55
C ASN A 354 -18.68 -8.96 -22.69
N ILE A 355 -18.17 -8.78 -23.92
CA ILE A 355 -17.10 -7.81 -24.19
C ILE A 355 -17.55 -6.35 -23.96
N ASP A 356 -18.81 -6.03 -24.29
CA ASP A 356 -19.31 -4.68 -24.13
C ASP A 356 -19.44 -4.30 -22.64
N ASN A 357 -19.93 -5.22 -21.80
CA ASN A 357 -19.99 -5.04 -20.35
C ASN A 357 -18.58 -4.97 -19.73
N ALA A 358 -17.64 -5.79 -20.23
CA ALA A 358 -16.26 -5.75 -19.78
C ALA A 358 -15.61 -4.38 -20.04
N GLU A 359 -15.66 -3.92 -21.29
CA GLU A 359 -15.06 -2.63 -21.68
C GLU A 359 -15.75 -1.45 -20.95
N LYS A 360 -17.07 -1.49 -20.80
CA LYS A 360 -17.79 -0.48 -20.04
C LYS A 360 -17.33 -0.42 -18.58
N PHE A 361 -17.25 -1.57 -17.91
CA PHE A 361 -16.78 -1.67 -16.53
C PHE A 361 -15.35 -1.17 -16.37
N LEU A 362 -14.44 -1.63 -17.23
CA LEU A 362 -13.02 -1.24 -17.21
C LEU A 362 -12.81 0.27 -17.40
N ASN A 363 -13.69 0.93 -18.16
CA ASN A 363 -13.56 2.36 -18.45
C ASN A 363 -14.32 3.26 -17.45
N GLU A 364 -15.44 2.81 -16.87
CA GLU A 364 -16.34 3.66 -16.08
C GLU A 364 -16.19 3.45 -14.56
N VAL A 365 -15.61 2.34 -14.09
CA VAL A 365 -15.27 2.17 -12.66
C VAL A 365 -14.05 3.01 -12.33
N ASP A 366 -14.23 3.96 -11.40
CA ASP A 366 -13.19 4.92 -11.02
C ASP A 366 -12.31 4.37 -9.88
N SER A 367 -11.68 3.21 -10.10
CA SER A 367 -10.76 2.58 -9.14
C SER A 367 -9.31 2.60 -9.62
N ALA A 368 -8.37 2.50 -8.69
CA ALA A 368 -6.93 2.49 -8.96
C ALA A 368 -6.50 1.26 -9.76
N ALA A 369 -7.20 0.13 -9.54
CA ALA A 369 -7.03 -1.09 -10.30
C ALA A 369 -8.41 -1.68 -10.65
N VAL A 370 -8.68 -1.89 -11.94
CA VAL A 370 -9.92 -2.46 -12.45
C VAL A 370 -9.60 -3.73 -13.22
N TYR A 371 -10.31 -4.81 -12.92
CA TYR A 371 -9.98 -6.14 -13.39
C TYR A 371 -11.11 -6.79 -14.19
N LEU A 372 -10.75 -7.59 -15.16
CA LEU A 372 -11.63 -8.47 -15.91
C LEU A 372 -11.25 -9.94 -15.64
N ASN A 373 -12.13 -10.71 -15.03
CA ASN A 373 -11.96 -12.15 -14.78
C ASN A 373 -10.69 -12.50 -13.96
N VAL A 374 -10.35 -11.67 -13.00
CA VAL A 374 -9.14 -11.80 -12.15
C VAL A 374 -9.46 -11.38 -10.71
N SER A 375 -8.82 -12.01 -9.74
CA SER A 375 -8.92 -11.68 -8.33
C SER A 375 -8.32 -10.29 -8.03
N THR A 376 -8.98 -9.51 -7.17
CA THR A 376 -8.49 -8.20 -6.72
C THR A 376 -7.19 -8.31 -5.89
N ARG A 377 -6.84 -9.52 -5.43
CA ARG A 377 -5.62 -9.80 -4.65
C ARG A 377 -4.32 -9.49 -5.40
N PHE A 378 -4.36 -9.35 -6.72
CA PHE A 378 -3.21 -8.95 -7.52
C PHE A 378 -2.86 -7.46 -7.44
N SER A 379 -3.65 -6.61 -6.80
CA SER A 379 -3.28 -5.19 -6.52
C SER A 379 -2.17 -5.13 -5.46
N ASP A 380 -0.98 -5.52 -5.83
CA ASP A 380 0.20 -5.60 -4.95
C ASP A 380 1.44 -5.24 -5.78
N GLY A 381 2.38 -4.50 -5.18
CA GLY A 381 3.58 -4.05 -5.89
C GLY A 381 4.49 -5.20 -6.33
N GLY A 382 4.50 -6.33 -5.61
CA GLY A 382 5.22 -7.53 -6.01
C GLY A 382 4.59 -8.18 -7.23
N GLU A 383 3.27 -8.41 -7.18
CA GLU A 383 2.49 -9.02 -8.27
C GLU A 383 2.51 -8.16 -9.55
N PHE A 384 2.51 -6.83 -9.42
CA PHE A 384 2.64 -5.90 -10.57
C PHE A 384 4.07 -5.77 -11.11
N GLY A 385 5.04 -6.46 -10.49
CA GLY A 385 6.43 -6.41 -10.91
C GLY A 385 7.18 -5.13 -10.49
N PHE A 386 6.64 -4.39 -9.52
CA PHE A 386 7.29 -3.19 -8.96
C PHE A 386 8.26 -3.54 -7.82
N GLY A 387 8.30 -4.80 -7.39
CA GLY A 387 9.16 -5.42 -6.41
C GLY A 387 8.77 -5.19 -4.97
N GLY A 388 8.77 -3.99 -4.53
CA GLY A 388 8.26 -3.59 -3.22
C GLY A 388 7.28 -2.44 -3.37
N GLU A 389 6.41 -2.30 -2.39
CA GLU A 389 5.51 -1.17 -2.33
C GLU A 389 5.59 -0.46 -0.98
N ILE A 390 5.45 0.85 -1.02
CA ILE A 390 5.29 1.65 0.19
C ILE A 390 3.81 1.75 0.61
N GLY A 391 2.91 1.35 -0.26
CA GLY A 391 1.46 1.28 -0.10
C GLY A 391 0.71 1.42 -1.41
N ILE A 392 -0.62 1.36 -1.33
CA ILE A 392 -1.51 1.53 -2.47
C ILE A 392 -2.29 2.83 -2.27
N SER A 393 -2.15 3.75 -3.22
CA SER A 393 -2.86 5.03 -3.20
C SER A 393 -4.14 4.96 -4.03
N THR A 394 -5.21 5.54 -3.50
CA THR A 394 -6.49 5.68 -4.22
C THR A 394 -6.73 7.12 -4.70
N GLN A 395 -5.85 8.05 -4.36
CA GLN A 395 -5.96 9.44 -4.81
C GLN A 395 -5.56 9.60 -6.28
N LYS A 396 -6.11 10.62 -6.94
CA LYS A 396 -5.83 10.89 -8.37
C LYS A 396 -4.57 11.72 -8.60
N LEU A 397 -4.13 12.46 -7.60
CA LEU A 397 -2.97 13.34 -7.70
C LEU A 397 -1.68 12.58 -7.39
N HIS A 398 -0.69 12.71 -8.25
CA HIS A 398 0.65 12.16 -8.19
C HIS A 398 0.72 10.64 -8.41
N ALA A 399 0.30 9.81 -7.42
CA ALA A 399 0.36 8.36 -7.50
C ALA A 399 -1.02 7.73 -7.29
N ARG A 400 -1.40 6.76 -8.10
CA ARG A 400 -2.62 5.97 -7.99
C ARG A 400 -2.31 4.49 -8.22
N GLY A 401 -2.78 3.62 -7.34
CA GLY A 401 -2.42 2.20 -7.31
C GLY A 401 -1.20 1.89 -6.45
N PRO A 402 -0.58 0.72 -6.61
CA PRO A 402 0.61 0.33 -5.86
C PRO A 402 1.76 1.31 -6.09
N MET A 403 2.38 1.78 -5.01
CA MET A 403 3.45 2.78 -5.06
C MET A 403 4.81 2.12 -4.88
N GLY A 404 5.51 1.93 -5.99
CA GLY A 404 6.88 1.43 -6.04
C GLY A 404 7.92 2.56 -6.12
N LEU A 405 9.06 2.26 -6.72
CA LEU A 405 10.18 3.19 -6.83
C LEU A 405 9.86 4.44 -7.67
N ARG A 406 9.06 4.31 -8.72
CA ARG A 406 8.75 5.43 -9.64
C ARG A 406 7.85 6.46 -8.98
N GLU A 407 6.93 6.04 -8.14
CA GLU A 407 5.99 6.88 -7.41
C GLU A 407 6.68 7.69 -6.29
N LEU A 408 7.88 7.25 -5.84
CA LEU A 408 8.74 8.02 -4.92
C LEU A 408 9.64 9.04 -5.65
N THR A 409 9.30 9.38 -6.89
CA THR A 409 10.04 10.35 -7.71
C THR A 409 9.12 11.40 -8.31
N THR A 410 9.72 12.50 -8.73
CA THR A 410 9.08 13.54 -9.54
C THR A 410 9.91 13.83 -10.79
N THR A 411 9.58 14.86 -11.53
CA THR A 411 10.27 15.23 -12.75
C THR A 411 10.71 16.68 -12.72
N LYS A 412 11.83 16.96 -13.42
CA LYS A 412 12.23 18.34 -13.77
C LYS A 412 12.56 18.46 -15.23
N TYR A 413 12.46 19.65 -15.77
CA TYR A 413 12.96 19.94 -17.11
C TYR A 413 14.44 20.29 -17.06
N VAL A 414 15.21 19.67 -17.99
CA VAL A 414 16.61 19.99 -18.23
C VAL A 414 16.69 20.60 -19.63
N ILE A 415 17.09 21.86 -19.71
CA ILE A 415 17.14 22.60 -20.97
C ILE A 415 18.59 22.91 -21.28
N ARG A 416 19.00 22.60 -22.51
CA ARG A 416 20.33 22.93 -23.01
C ARG A 416 20.18 23.85 -24.20
N GLY A 417 20.91 24.93 -24.17
CA GLY A 417 20.93 25.96 -25.21
C GLY A 417 22.36 26.41 -25.52
N ASN A 418 22.45 27.31 -26.48
CA ASN A 418 23.70 27.94 -26.91
C ASN A 418 23.50 29.46 -27.08
N GLY A 419 22.97 30.12 -26.03
CA GLY A 419 22.78 31.56 -26.02
C GLY A 419 21.41 32.06 -26.53
N GLN A 420 20.41 31.18 -26.69
CA GLN A 420 19.07 31.58 -27.11
C GLN A 420 18.41 32.51 -26.08
N ILE A 421 17.81 33.58 -26.57
CA ILE A 421 16.99 34.52 -25.82
C ILE A 421 15.52 34.45 -26.23
N ARG A 422 14.63 34.88 -25.38
CA ARG A 422 13.23 35.04 -25.71
C ARG A 422 13.02 36.39 -26.38
N GLU A 423 12.43 36.37 -27.57
CA GLU A 423 11.99 37.57 -28.30
C GLU A 423 10.64 38.06 -27.76
#